data_b0116cb4a0d30b4924bbf364e2f1331e
#
_entry.id   b0116cb4a0d30b4924bbf364e2f1331e
#
_cell.length_a   1.000
_cell.length_b   1.000
_cell.length_c   1.000
_cell.angle_alpha   90.00
_cell.angle_beta   90.00
_cell.angle_gamma   90.00
#
_symmetry.space_group_name_H-M   'P 1'
#
loop_
_entity.id
_entity.type
_entity.pdbx_description
1 polymer ?
#
loop_
_entity_poly.entity_id
_entity_poly.type
_entity_poly.pdbx_seq_one_letter_code
_entity_poly.pdbx_strand_id
1 'polypeptide(L)'
;MQTLRTDVAIIGAGTAGLSAYRAAKAEGASAIIIEGGAYGTTCARVGCMPSKLLIAAAEAAHAVTMAPRFGVNPLGMEIDGRAVMERVRSERDRFVGFVVDSTLALPEADRLVGHARFIDDGLLQVGEHTQVRAKSVVIATGSKPTVPGSLAGLGDRLIVNDDVFAWEDLPRSVAVVGAGVIGLELGQALARLGVRVTLYGGSHGSVGPLTDPRLIGEAHRVFGSEMNFETQGRVVSATRSDAGVTLRYARADGTQSEDTFDYVLAAAGRHPNVANLGLAHTSLELDAHGVPRFDAATLQVGTAPVFLAGDANDVLPLLHEAADEGRAAGRNAARFPEVEAVARRAPLAIVFSDPQIAMVGKSHRELVDGSFVTGAVSFADQGRSRVMLKNHGIGHVYVDRATRRFVGAEWLGPAAEHIGHLLAWSVQMGLSVDDMLAMPFYHPVVEEGLRTALRDAASQLNHQG
;
A
#
# COMPACT_ATOMS: atom_id res chain seq x y z
N MET A 1 11.48 -5.60 39.31
CA MET A 1 10.61 -5.80 38.15
C MET A 1 9.25 -5.24 38.49
N GLN A 2 8.74 -4.30 37.70
CA GLN A 2 7.41 -3.70 37.88
C GLN A 2 6.38 -4.52 37.10
N THR A 3 5.20 -4.80 37.67
CA THR A 3 4.11 -5.44 36.98
C THR A 3 2.91 -4.49 36.88
N LEU A 4 2.56 -4.10 35.68
CA LEU A 4 1.36 -3.32 35.35
C LEU A 4 0.20 -4.28 35.06
N ARG A 5 -1.03 -3.86 35.34
CA ARG A 5 -2.26 -4.62 35.01
C ARG A 5 -3.18 -3.75 34.19
N THR A 6 -3.80 -4.35 33.18
CA THR A 6 -4.75 -3.65 32.30
C THR A 6 -5.76 -4.64 31.74
N ASP A 7 -6.89 -4.16 31.23
CA ASP A 7 -7.83 -5.01 30.49
C ASP A 7 -7.25 -5.33 29.11
N VAL A 8 -6.73 -4.34 28.38
CA VAL A 8 -6.20 -4.51 27.02
C VAL A 8 -4.76 -4.00 26.93
N ALA A 9 -3.83 -4.86 26.51
CA ALA A 9 -2.49 -4.43 26.09
C ALA A 9 -2.42 -4.39 24.56
N ILE A 10 -1.85 -3.30 24.01
CA ILE A 10 -1.75 -3.09 22.56
C ILE A 10 -0.29 -2.96 22.20
N ILE A 11 0.21 -3.86 21.34
CA ILE A 11 1.61 -3.87 20.91
C ILE A 11 1.72 -3.12 19.57
N GLY A 12 2.32 -1.94 19.61
CA GLY A 12 2.51 -1.03 18.49
C GLY A 12 1.60 0.20 18.56
N ALA A 13 2.18 1.40 18.41
CA ALA A 13 1.48 2.69 18.36
C ALA A 13 1.35 3.22 16.92
N GLY A 14 1.20 2.29 15.96
CA GLY A 14 0.84 2.60 14.57
C GLY A 14 -0.65 2.89 14.40
N THR A 15 -1.10 2.99 13.15
CA THR A 15 -2.51 3.29 12.80
C THR A 15 -3.47 2.28 13.43
N ALA A 16 -3.19 0.98 13.31
CA ALA A 16 -4.03 -0.06 13.90
C ALA A 16 -4.03 0.03 15.43
N GLY A 17 -2.86 0.17 16.07
CA GLY A 17 -2.74 0.21 17.52
C GLY A 17 -3.40 1.43 18.15
N LEU A 18 -3.23 2.62 17.59
CA LEU A 18 -3.92 3.85 18.07
C LEU A 18 -5.45 3.76 17.89
N SER A 19 -5.91 3.10 16.80
CA SER A 19 -7.33 2.84 16.58
C SER A 19 -7.87 1.83 17.59
N ALA A 20 -7.12 0.76 17.88
CA ALA A 20 -7.46 -0.23 18.89
C ALA A 20 -7.53 0.37 20.30
N TYR A 21 -6.56 1.21 20.65
CA TYR A 21 -6.56 1.90 21.94
C TYR A 21 -7.82 2.74 22.14
N ARG A 22 -8.14 3.59 21.15
CA ARG A 22 -9.34 4.44 21.23
C ARG A 22 -10.63 3.63 21.31
N ALA A 23 -10.70 2.52 20.57
CA ALA A 23 -11.85 1.63 20.61
C ALA A 23 -11.99 0.92 21.96
N ALA A 24 -10.92 0.39 22.53
CA ALA A 24 -10.94 -0.23 23.86
C ALA A 24 -11.32 0.75 24.95
N LYS A 25 -10.81 1.99 24.91
CA LYS A 25 -11.20 3.06 25.86
C LYS A 25 -12.67 3.44 25.70
N ALA A 26 -13.22 3.46 24.50
CA ALA A 26 -14.64 3.74 24.25
C ALA A 26 -15.58 2.68 24.82
N GLU A 27 -15.11 1.42 24.94
CA GLU A 27 -15.83 0.34 25.63
C GLU A 27 -15.66 0.39 27.18
N GLY A 28 -14.95 1.39 27.71
CA GLY A 28 -14.73 1.54 29.14
C GLY A 28 -13.56 0.70 29.70
N ALA A 29 -12.80 -0.01 28.87
CA ALA A 29 -11.68 -0.80 29.31
C ALA A 29 -10.46 0.05 29.67
N SER A 30 -9.67 -0.40 30.64
CA SER A 30 -8.30 0.10 30.82
C SER A 30 -7.43 -0.44 29.68
N ALA A 31 -6.55 0.40 29.11
CA ALA A 31 -5.71 0.01 27.99
C ALA A 31 -4.31 0.59 28.12
N ILE A 32 -3.29 -0.20 27.81
CA ILE A 32 -1.88 0.23 27.71
C ILE A 32 -1.41 -0.01 26.28
N ILE A 33 -0.93 1.07 25.63
CA ILE A 33 -0.29 1.00 24.32
C ILE A 33 1.24 0.96 24.49
N ILE A 34 1.88 0.02 23.83
CA ILE A 34 3.31 -0.28 23.97
C ILE A 34 4.01 -0.04 22.64
N GLU A 35 5.04 0.82 22.61
CA GLU A 35 5.79 1.10 21.38
C GLU A 35 7.28 0.91 21.60
N GLY A 36 7.90 0.06 20.80
CA GLY A 36 9.33 -0.22 20.84
C GLY A 36 10.19 0.73 20.03
N GLY A 37 9.59 1.51 19.15
CA GLY A 37 10.27 2.45 18.26
C GLY A 37 9.83 3.90 18.48
N ALA A 38 10.06 4.72 17.46
CA ALA A 38 9.62 6.10 17.48
C ALA A 38 8.13 6.22 17.11
N TYR A 39 7.40 7.06 17.85
CA TYR A 39 6.02 7.42 17.47
C TYR A 39 5.96 8.09 16.09
N GLY A 40 4.78 8.13 15.48
CA GLY A 40 4.53 8.87 14.25
C GLY A 40 3.99 8.04 13.09
N THR A 41 3.70 6.77 13.28
CA THR A 41 3.20 5.78 12.29
C THR A 41 4.09 5.57 11.06
N THR A 42 4.07 4.40 10.46
CA THR A 42 4.79 4.10 9.21
C THR A 42 4.31 5.00 8.07
N CYS A 43 3.00 5.22 7.96
CA CYS A 43 2.41 6.04 6.90
C CYS A 43 2.92 7.49 6.90
N ALA A 44 2.95 8.15 8.07
CA ALA A 44 3.39 9.54 8.15
C ALA A 44 4.91 9.68 8.03
N ARG A 45 5.69 8.75 8.62
CA ARG A 45 7.15 8.83 8.69
C ARG A 45 7.83 8.41 7.40
N VAL A 46 7.46 7.25 6.83
CA VAL A 46 8.24 6.56 5.80
C VAL A 46 7.37 5.90 4.71
N GLY A 47 6.09 6.22 4.65
CA GLY A 47 5.13 5.62 3.71
C GLY A 47 4.36 6.64 2.89
N CYS A 48 3.04 6.68 3.11
CA CYS A 48 2.07 7.39 2.27
C CYS A 48 2.36 8.89 2.14
N MET A 49 2.65 9.59 3.25
CA MET A 49 2.79 11.04 3.19
C MET A 49 4.06 11.48 2.48
N PRO A 50 5.28 11.01 2.84
CA PRO A 50 6.47 11.45 2.14
C PRO A 50 6.53 10.98 0.68
N SER A 51 5.95 9.83 0.32
CA SER A 51 5.88 9.41 -1.09
C SER A 51 5.02 10.36 -1.92
N LYS A 52 3.88 10.83 -1.41
CA LYS A 52 3.00 11.78 -2.11
C LYS A 52 3.63 13.17 -2.20
N LEU A 53 4.42 13.58 -1.23
CA LEU A 53 5.20 14.82 -1.30
C LEU A 53 6.26 14.76 -2.43
N LEU A 54 6.94 13.62 -2.59
CA LEU A 54 7.90 13.40 -3.67
C LEU A 54 7.19 13.32 -5.03
N ILE A 55 6.07 12.59 -5.13
CA ILE A 55 5.25 12.49 -6.34
C ILE A 55 4.76 13.87 -6.77
N ALA A 56 4.29 14.72 -5.85
CA ALA A 56 3.83 16.07 -6.19
C ALA A 56 4.94 16.95 -6.81
N ALA A 57 6.20 16.81 -6.33
CA ALA A 57 7.33 17.47 -6.96
C ALA A 57 7.62 16.92 -8.38
N ALA A 58 7.52 15.59 -8.53
CA ALA A 58 7.69 14.92 -9.82
C ALA A 58 6.60 15.31 -10.83
N GLU A 59 5.35 15.45 -10.39
CA GLU A 59 4.23 15.92 -11.21
C GLU A 59 4.45 17.38 -11.68
N ALA A 60 4.97 18.24 -10.81
CA ALA A 60 5.31 19.62 -11.18
C ALA A 60 6.40 19.65 -12.26
N ALA A 61 7.45 18.86 -12.15
CA ALA A 61 8.49 18.72 -13.16
C ALA A 61 7.92 18.15 -14.48
N HIS A 62 7.10 17.11 -14.39
CA HIS A 62 6.46 16.49 -15.55
C HIS A 62 5.51 17.46 -16.26
N ALA A 63 4.77 18.29 -15.55
CA ALA A 63 3.89 19.31 -16.14
C ALA A 63 4.68 20.32 -16.98
N VAL A 64 5.89 20.73 -16.56
CA VAL A 64 6.78 21.59 -17.35
C VAL A 64 7.24 20.88 -18.62
N THR A 65 7.63 19.59 -18.53
CA THR A 65 8.02 18.77 -19.69
C THR A 65 6.87 18.64 -20.71
N MET A 66 5.64 18.55 -20.22
CA MET A 66 4.44 18.38 -21.06
C MET A 66 3.90 19.72 -21.61
N ALA A 67 4.27 20.86 -21.05
CA ALA A 67 3.74 22.18 -21.42
C ALA A 67 3.85 22.51 -22.92
N PRO A 68 4.95 22.17 -23.67
CA PRO A 68 5.04 22.41 -25.11
C PRO A 68 3.92 21.76 -25.93
N ARG A 69 3.38 20.65 -25.47
CA ARG A 69 2.25 19.97 -26.15
C ARG A 69 0.94 20.79 -26.10
N PHE A 70 0.86 21.74 -25.18
CA PHE A 70 -0.23 22.74 -25.08
C PHE A 70 0.11 24.06 -25.74
N GLY A 71 1.26 24.20 -26.40
CA GLY A 71 1.74 25.42 -26.98
C GLY A 71 2.38 26.38 -25.96
N VAL A 72 2.62 25.94 -24.74
CA VAL A 72 3.29 26.73 -23.69
C VAL A 72 4.75 26.27 -23.61
N ASN A 73 5.67 27.16 -24.04
CA ASN A 73 7.09 26.84 -24.14
C ASN A 73 7.86 27.46 -22.96
N PRO A 74 8.26 26.67 -21.95
CA PRO A 74 9.09 27.15 -20.85
C PRO A 74 10.50 27.49 -21.36
N LEU A 75 11.13 28.54 -20.78
CA LEU A 75 12.50 28.95 -21.14
C LEU A 75 13.58 27.96 -20.65
N GLY A 76 13.23 27.07 -19.76
CA GLY A 76 14.08 26.01 -19.20
C GLY A 76 13.43 25.36 -17.99
N MET A 77 14.03 24.29 -17.54
CA MET A 77 13.66 23.59 -16.29
C MET A 77 14.95 23.15 -15.60
N GLU A 78 15.09 23.52 -14.34
CA GLU A 78 16.14 23.03 -13.45
C GLU A 78 15.47 22.36 -12.26
N ILE A 79 15.97 21.20 -11.86
CA ILE A 79 15.48 20.47 -10.69
C ILE A 79 16.56 20.60 -9.59
N ASP A 80 16.25 21.40 -8.57
CA ASP A 80 17.05 21.48 -7.35
C ASP A 80 16.68 20.31 -6.43
N GLY A 81 17.46 19.24 -6.50
CA GLY A 81 17.23 18.01 -5.72
C GLY A 81 17.25 18.25 -4.21
N ARG A 82 18.08 19.17 -3.74
CA ARG A 82 18.15 19.55 -2.32
C ARG A 82 16.87 20.24 -1.86
N ALA A 83 16.37 21.19 -2.62
CA ALA A 83 15.12 21.88 -2.32
C ALA A 83 13.92 20.92 -2.35
N VAL A 84 13.88 19.97 -3.32
CA VAL A 84 12.87 18.92 -3.36
C VAL A 84 12.89 18.10 -2.10
N MET A 85 14.07 17.59 -1.71
CA MET A 85 14.19 16.70 -0.55
C MET A 85 14.00 17.44 0.78
N GLU A 86 14.40 18.71 0.88
CA GLU A 86 14.12 19.54 2.04
C GLU A 86 12.62 19.73 2.26
N ARG A 87 11.87 20.03 1.18
CA ARG A 87 10.41 20.10 1.25
C ARG A 87 9.79 18.78 1.67
N VAL A 88 10.25 17.65 1.12
CA VAL A 88 9.77 16.32 1.51
C VAL A 88 9.99 16.07 3.00
N ARG A 89 11.17 16.36 3.51
CA ARG A 89 11.50 16.15 4.92
C ARG A 89 10.70 17.09 5.84
N SER A 90 10.66 18.39 5.54
CA SER A 90 9.99 19.38 6.38
C SER A 90 8.48 19.14 6.49
N GLU A 91 7.82 18.87 5.39
CA GLU A 91 6.37 18.57 5.40
C GLU A 91 6.08 17.19 6.01
N ARG A 92 6.91 16.18 5.75
CA ARG A 92 6.82 14.88 6.44
C ARG A 92 6.91 15.08 7.96
N ASP A 93 7.89 15.82 8.45
CA ASP A 93 8.11 16.04 9.88
C ASP A 93 6.92 16.78 10.51
N ARG A 94 6.29 17.69 9.76
CA ARG A 94 5.04 18.33 10.18
C ARG A 94 3.90 17.32 10.35
N PHE A 95 3.69 16.41 9.38
CA PHE A 95 2.68 15.35 9.50
C PHE A 95 2.98 14.37 10.63
N VAL A 96 4.24 14.02 10.79
CA VAL A 96 4.71 13.18 11.91
C VAL A 96 4.42 13.87 13.25
N GLY A 97 4.69 15.17 13.36
CA GLY A 97 4.41 15.97 14.54
C GLY A 97 2.97 15.85 15.00
N PHE A 98 1.99 15.98 14.10
CA PHE A 98 0.58 15.82 14.46
C PHE A 98 0.26 14.44 15.06
N VAL A 99 0.86 13.38 14.53
CA VAL A 99 0.63 12.01 15.04
C VAL A 99 1.33 11.84 16.40
N VAL A 100 2.55 12.33 16.53
CA VAL A 100 3.30 12.30 17.79
C VAL A 100 2.55 13.07 18.88
N ASP A 101 2.11 14.30 18.61
CA ASP A 101 1.35 15.13 19.56
C ASP A 101 0.06 14.42 19.99
N SER A 102 -0.68 13.85 19.04
CA SER A 102 -1.90 13.07 19.31
C SER A 102 -1.61 11.82 20.16
N THR A 103 -0.44 11.20 20.00
CA THR A 103 -0.03 10.05 20.81
C THR A 103 0.40 10.51 22.21
N LEU A 104 1.15 11.60 22.31
CA LEU A 104 1.61 12.16 23.57
C LEU A 104 0.47 12.75 24.40
N ALA A 105 -0.63 13.15 23.78
CA ALA A 105 -1.84 13.60 24.47
C ALA A 105 -2.60 12.46 25.18
N LEU A 106 -2.30 11.20 24.90
CA LEU A 106 -2.83 10.07 25.67
C LEU A 106 -2.27 10.11 27.10
N PRO A 107 -3.01 9.64 28.14
CA PRO A 107 -2.50 9.58 29.50
C PRO A 107 -1.14 8.89 29.57
N GLU A 108 -0.22 9.45 30.34
CA GLU A 108 1.13 8.89 30.48
C GLU A 108 1.12 7.45 31.02
N ALA A 109 0.21 7.16 31.95
CA ALA A 109 0.03 5.82 32.50
C ALA A 109 -0.45 4.77 31.47
N ASP A 110 -1.04 5.22 30.38
CA ASP A 110 -1.52 4.36 29.31
C ASP A 110 -0.46 4.13 28.20
N ARG A 111 0.68 4.82 28.25
CA ARG A 111 1.77 4.74 27.27
C ARG A 111 3.00 4.07 27.85
N LEU A 112 3.50 3.04 27.20
CA LEU A 112 4.70 2.36 27.63
C LEU A 112 5.70 2.28 26.46
N VAL A 113 6.90 2.78 26.67
CA VAL A 113 7.98 2.71 25.68
C VAL A 113 8.84 1.48 25.94
N GLY A 114 9.03 0.65 24.94
CA GLY A 114 9.87 -0.54 24.99
C GLY A 114 9.36 -1.64 24.07
N HIS A 115 10.25 -2.55 23.70
CA HIS A 115 9.89 -3.73 22.90
C HIS A 115 9.15 -4.75 23.76
N ALA A 116 7.93 -5.10 23.36
CA ALA A 116 7.10 -6.10 24.00
C ALA A 116 7.39 -7.50 23.43
N ARG A 117 7.36 -8.52 24.31
CA ARG A 117 7.38 -9.93 23.94
C ARG A 117 6.47 -10.72 24.87
N PHE A 118 5.79 -11.72 24.35
CA PHE A 118 4.98 -12.63 25.14
C PHE A 118 5.86 -13.52 26.05
N ILE A 119 5.41 -13.70 27.27
CA ILE A 119 5.88 -14.73 28.21
C ILE A 119 4.83 -15.82 28.33
N ASP A 120 3.55 -15.47 28.27
CA ASP A 120 2.38 -16.34 28.07
C ASP A 120 1.29 -15.53 27.34
N ASP A 121 0.12 -16.13 27.09
CA ASP A 121 -0.98 -15.53 26.31
C ASP A 121 -1.50 -14.19 26.88
N GLY A 122 -1.32 -13.94 28.19
CA GLY A 122 -1.78 -12.73 28.88
C GLY A 122 -0.68 -11.96 29.59
N LEU A 123 0.60 -12.34 29.41
CA LEU A 123 1.73 -11.69 30.08
C LEU A 123 2.80 -11.27 29.09
N LEU A 124 3.05 -9.98 29.03
CA LEU A 124 4.08 -9.38 28.19
C LEU A 124 5.28 -8.92 29.04
N GLN A 125 6.49 -9.18 28.56
CA GLN A 125 7.70 -8.49 29.00
C GLN A 125 7.93 -7.29 28.12
N VAL A 126 8.14 -6.11 28.71
CA VAL A 126 8.45 -4.87 27.98
C VAL A 126 9.80 -4.34 28.46
N GLY A 127 10.78 -4.31 27.59
CA GLY A 127 12.16 -4.05 27.97
C GLY A 127 12.65 -5.06 29.02
N GLU A 128 13.55 -4.62 29.90
CA GLU A 128 14.17 -5.51 30.91
C GLU A 128 13.44 -5.52 32.26
N HIS A 129 12.66 -4.46 32.56
CA HIS A 129 12.22 -4.19 33.93
C HIS A 129 10.71 -4.16 34.14
N THR A 130 9.92 -4.19 33.05
CA THR A 130 8.46 -4.04 33.14
C THR A 130 7.75 -5.25 32.58
N GLN A 131 6.75 -5.73 33.30
CA GLN A 131 5.78 -6.72 32.81
C GLN A 131 4.40 -6.09 32.73
N VAL A 132 3.63 -6.49 31.71
CA VAL A 132 2.22 -6.10 31.56
C VAL A 132 1.37 -7.35 31.57
N ARG A 133 0.51 -7.50 32.57
CA ARG A 133 -0.52 -8.52 32.60
C ARG A 133 -1.83 -7.94 32.11
N ALA A 134 -2.33 -8.48 31.02
CA ALA A 134 -3.55 -8.05 30.37
C ALA A 134 -4.59 -9.17 30.32
N LYS A 135 -5.88 -8.81 30.30
CA LYS A 135 -6.96 -9.78 30.02
C LYS A 135 -6.96 -10.15 28.54
N SER A 136 -6.62 -9.18 27.66
CA SER A 136 -6.53 -9.38 26.22
C SER A 136 -5.36 -8.60 25.63
N VAL A 137 -4.82 -9.07 24.50
CA VAL A 137 -3.72 -8.45 23.80
C VAL A 137 -4.09 -8.17 22.35
N VAL A 138 -3.78 -6.97 21.84
CA VAL A 138 -3.88 -6.64 20.42
C VAL A 138 -2.47 -6.53 19.83
N ILE A 139 -2.15 -7.38 18.85
CA ILE A 139 -0.91 -7.31 18.06
C ILE A 139 -1.15 -6.36 16.89
N ALA A 140 -0.50 -5.19 16.89
CA ALA A 140 -0.60 -4.13 15.89
C ALA A 140 0.78 -3.63 15.45
N THR A 141 1.73 -4.55 15.32
CA THR A 141 3.15 -4.29 15.11
C THR A 141 3.52 -3.91 13.68
N GLY A 142 2.54 -3.94 12.76
CA GLY A 142 2.74 -3.54 11.38
C GLY A 142 3.66 -4.48 10.58
N SER A 143 4.30 -3.96 9.57
CA SER A 143 5.17 -4.69 8.64
C SER A 143 6.48 -3.93 8.41
N LYS A 144 7.46 -4.62 7.84
CA LYS A 144 8.75 -4.05 7.40
C LYS A 144 9.08 -4.46 5.96
N PRO A 145 9.92 -3.69 5.24
CA PRO A 145 10.34 -4.01 3.88
C PRO A 145 11.02 -5.39 3.77
N THR A 146 10.75 -6.09 2.69
CA THR A 146 11.43 -7.34 2.34
C THR A 146 12.64 -7.03 1.47
N VAL A 147 13.81 -7.51 1.89
CA VAL A 147 15.04 -7.42 1.12
C VAL A 147 15.36 -8.79 0.52
N PRO A 148 15.38 -8.93 -0.82
CA PRO A 148 15.77 -10.17 -1.48
C PRO A 148 17.20 -10.56 -1.14
N GLY A 149 17.45 -11.87 -0.95
CA GLY A 149 18.78 -12.37 -0.63
C GLY A 149 19.86 -12.06 -1.71
N SER A 150 19.45 -11.90 -2.98
CA SER A 150 20.32 -11.48 -4.08
C SER A 150 20.89 -10.06 -3.92
N LEU A 151 20.33 -9.24 -3.01
CA LEU A 151 20.79 -7.89 -2.69
C LEU A 151 21.59 -7.84 -1.38
N ALA A 152 21.85 -8.97 -0.74
CA ALA A 152 22.63 -9.02 0.50
C ALA A 152 24.07 -8.51 0.28
N GLY A 153 24.62 -7.82 1.28
CA GLY A 153 26.03 -7.38 1.25
C GLY A 153 26.28 -6.02 0.58
N LEU A 154 25.28 -5.31 0.12
CA LEU A 154 25.42 -3.99 -0.53
C LEU A 154 25.65 -2.84 0.47
N GLY A 155 25.47 -3.08 1.79
CA GLY A 155 25.66 -2.07 2.84
C GLY A 155 24.77 -0.85 2.64
N ASP A 156 25.35 0.34 2.77
CA ASP A 156 24.67 1.65 2.64
C ASP A 156 24.19 1.99 1.20
N ARG A 157 24.52 1.15 0.22
CA ARG A 157 24.01 1.29 -1.14
C ARG A 157 22.71 0.52 -1.38
N LEU A 158 22.33 -0.37 -0.46
CA LEU A 158 21.02 -0.99 -0.41
C LEU A 158 20.09 -0.10 0.42
N ILE A 159 19.01 0.35 -0.18
CA ILE A 159 18.03 1.20 0.49
C ILE A 159 16.64 0.59 0.38
N VAL A 160 15.79 0.96 1.30
CA VAL A 160 14.35 0.71 1.29
C VAL A 160 13.58 2.04 1.22
N ASN A 161 12.27 1.99 1.13
CA ASN A 161 11.46 3.22 1.08
C ASN A 161 11.73 4.18 2.24
N ASP A 162 12.03 3.66 3.43
CA ASP A 162 12.33 4.46 4.62
C ASP A 162 13.53 5.39 4.38
N ASP A 163 14.56 4.90 3.72
CA ASP A 163 15.82 5.61 3.47
C ASP A 163 15.68 6.71 2.43
N VAL A 164 14.82 6.51 1.42
CA VAL A 164 14.58 7.49 0.34
C VAL A 164 14.17 8.85 0.92
N PHE A 165 13.32 8.84 1.94
CA PHE A 165 12.79 10.08 2.53
C PHE A 165 13.75 10.75 3.53
N ALA A 166 14.90 10.14 3.79
CA ALA A 166 15.99 10.72 4.58
C ALA A 166 17.08 11.41 3.72
N TRP A 167 17.05 11.23 2.40
CA TRP A 167 18.04 11.84 1.51
C TRP A 167 18.06 13.38 1.65
N GLU A 168 19.26 13.95 1.52
CA GLU A 168 19.46 15.40 1.48
C GLU A 168 19.40 15.95 0.06
N ASP A 169 19.71 15.12 -0.95
CA ASP A 169 19.71 15.46 -2.36
C ASP A 169 19.28 14.25 -3.18
N LEU A 170 18.87 14.45 -4.41
CA LEU A 170 18.54 13.36 -5.32
C LEU A 170 19.82 12.66 -5.83
N PRO A 171 19.87 11.32 -5.84
CA PRO A 171 20.99 10.58 -6.43
C PRO A 171 20.98 10.69 -7.97
N ARG A 172 22.07 10.36 -8.61
CA ARG A 172 22.16 10.34 -10.08
C ARG A 172 21.43 9.14 -10.69
N SER A 173 21.42 8.00 -9.97
CA SER A 173 20.85 6.77 -10.49
C SER A 173 20.38 5.82 -9.40
N VAL A 174 19.26 5.12 -9.66
CA VAL A 174 18.66 4.13 -8.76
C VAL A 174 18.16 2.92 -9.55
N ALA A 175 18.59 1.72 -9.15
CA ALA A 175 17.93 0.50 -9.55
C ALA A 175 16.77 0.21 -8.58
N VAL A 176 15.54 0.13 -9.07
CA VAL A 176 14.37 -0.22 -8.26
C VAL A 176 14.06 -1.70 -8.45
N VAL A 177 14.14 -2.50 -7.40
CA VAL A 177 13.87 -3.95 -7.46
C VAL A 177 12.50 -4.23 -6.86
N GLY A 178 11.54 -4.50 -7.72
CA GLY A 178 10.13 -4.73 -7.43
C GLY A 178 9.22 -3.75 -8.17
N ALA A 179 8.29 -4.27 -8.98
CA ALA A 179 7.28 -3.51 -9.73
C ALA A 179 5.94 -3.39 -8.99
N GLY A 180 5.95 -3.52 -7.66
CA GLY A 180 4.80 -3.30 -6.80
C GLY A 180 4.47 -1.81 -6.62
N VAL A 181 3.52 -1.50 -5.73
CA VAL A 181 3.05 -0.12 -5.46
C VAL A 181 4.22 0.83 -5.16
N ILE A 182 5.10 0.46 -4.21
CA ILE A 182 6.23 1.29 -3.79
C ILE A 182 7.21 1.51 -4.93
N GLY A 183 7.54 0.45 -5.67
CA GLY A 183 8.49 0.53 -6.78
C GLY A 183 7.98 1.40 -7.93
N LEU A 184 6.69 1.30 -8.29
CA LEU A 184 6.08 2.14 -9.33
C LEU A 184 6.04 3.60 -8.90
N GLU A 185 5.54 3.91 -7.72
CA GLU A 185 5.40 5.28 -7.23
C GLU A 185 6.76 5.98 -7.11
N LEU A 186 7.72 5.37 -6.42
CA LEU A 186 9.03 5.97 -6.21
C LEU A 186 9.87 5.95 -7.49
N GLY A 187 9.81 4.86 -8.27
CA GLY A 187 10.55 4.74 -9.52
C GLY A 187 10.14 5.82 -10.53
N GLN A 188 8.84 6.00 -10.75
CA GLN A 188 8.33 7.04 -11.67
C GLN A 188 8.62 8.45 -11.13
N ALA A 189 8.41 8.70 -9.84
CA ALA A 189 8.68 10.01 -9.26
C ALA A 189 10.16 10.41 -9.41
N LEU A 190 11.09 9.50 -9.09
CA LEU A 190 12.52 9.73 -9.25
C LEU A 190 12.90 9.95 -10.72
N ALA A 191 12.36 9.15 -11.65
CA ALA A 191 12.61 9.32 -13.08
C ALA A 191 12.17 10.69 -13.58
N ARG A 192 10.98 11.15 -13.19
CA ARG A 192 10.46 12.51 -13.54
C ARG A 192 11.26 13.64 -12.92
N LEU A 193 11.95 13.39 -11.80
CA LEU A 193 12.87 14.32 -11.16
C LEU A 193 14.31 14.22 -11.71
N GLY A 194 14.52 13.56 -12.85
CA GLY A 194 15.80 13.52 -13.56
C GLY A 194 16.78 12.46 -13.04
N VAL A 195 16.39 11.60 -12.11
CA VAL A 195 17.19 10.46 -11.67
C VAL A 195 17.15 9.37 -12.75
N ARG A 196 18.30 8.79 -13.11
CA ARG A 196 18.33 7.63 -14.00
C ARG A 196 17.80 6.40 -13.27
N VAL A 197 16.57 5.99 -13.60
CA VAL A 197 15.90 4.85 -12.98
C VAL A 197 15.79 3.69 -13.95
N THR A 198 16.12 2.47 -13.47
CA THR A 198 15.67 1.23 -14.08
C THR A 198 14.86 0.45 -13.04
N LEU A 199 13.61 0.14 -13.36
CA LEU A 199 12.74 -0.66 -12.53
C LEU A 199 12.82 -2.12 -12.98
N TYR A 200 13.21 -3.00 -12.07
CA TYR A 200 13.31 -4.43 -12.27
C TYR A 200 12.16 -5.15 -11.60
N GLY A 201 11.28 -5.76 -12.39
CA GLY A 201 10.20 -6.60 -11.89
C GLY A 201 10.66 -8.03 -11.62
N GLY A 202 9.69 -8.87 -11.19
CA GLY A 202 9.88 -10.31 -11.05
C GLY A 202 9.60 -11.07 -12.35
N SER A 203 9.90 -12.38 -12.34
CA SER A 203 9.74 -13.27 -13.51
C SER A 203 8.31 -13.39 -14.04
N HIS A 204 7.31 -12.99 -13.27
CA HIS A 204 5.89 -13.09 -13.64
C HIS A 204 5.34 -11.85 -14.36
N GLY A 205 6.14 -10.80 -14.57
CA GLY A 205 5.73 -9.59 -15.27
C GLY A 205 4.62 -8.79 -14.57
N SER A 206 4.43 -8.96 -13.26
CA SER A 206 3.41 -8.22 -12.50
C SER A 206 3.72 -6.73 -12.43
N VAL A 207 2.67 -5.90 -12.47
CA VAL A 207 2.75 -4.44 -12.39
C VAL A 207 1.77 -3.95 -11.34
N GLY A 208 2.28 -3.38 -10.25
CA GLY A 208 1.45 -2.96 -9.12
C GLY A 208 0.60 -4.11 -8.59
N PRO A 209 -0.66 -3.82 -8.21
CA PRO A 209 -1.61 -4.81 -7.76
C PRO A 209 -2.44 -5.45 -8.89
N LEU A 210 -2.22 -5.07 -10.17
CA LEU A 210 -3.01 -5.53 -11.30
C LEU A 210 -2.95 -7.05 -11.47
N THR A 211 -4.09 -7.65 -11.80
CA THR A 211 -4.23 -9.09 -12.03
C THR A 211 -4.82 -9.42 -13.41
N ASP A 212 -5.52 -8.47 -14.03
CA ASP A 212 -6.04 -8.62 -15.39
C ASP A 212 -4.92 -8.55 -16.42
N PRO A 213 -4.71 -9.58 -17.26
CA PRO A 213 -3.62 -9.62 -18.23
C PRO A 213 -3.62 -8.46 -19.23
N ARG A 214 -4.80 -7.93 -19.59
CA ARG A 214 -4.90 -6.80 -20.53
C ARG A 214 -4.45 -5.51 -19.89
N LEU A 215 -4.78 -5.28 -18.60
CA LEU A 215 -4.30 -4.12 -17.86
C LEU A 215 -2.80 -4.22 -17.58
N ILE A 216 -2.29 -5.41 -17.26
CA ILE A 216 -0.85 -5.64 -17.09
C ILE A 216 -0.11 -5.32 -18.40
N GLY A 217 -0.59 -5.80 -19.54
CA GLY A 217 0.00 -5.51 -20.86
C GLY A 217 0.00 -4.01 -21.19
N GLU A 218 -1.10 -3.30 -20.90
CA GLU A 218 -1.18 -1.87 -21.10
C GLU A 218 -0.26 -1.09 -20.14
N ALA A 219 -0.16 -1.53 -18.88
CA ALA A 219 0.74 -0.95 -17.90
C ALA A 219 2.21 -1.07 -18.35
N HIS A 220 2.62 -2.22 -18.86
CA HIS A 220 3.97 -2.42 -19.47
C HIS A 220 4.22 -1.41 -20.59
N ARG A 221 3.24 -1.25 -21.49
CA ARG A 221 3.35 -0.32 -22.61
C ARG A 221 3.49 1.13 -22.15
N VAL A 222 2.67 1.55 -21.19
CA VAL A 222 2.63 2.94 -20.72
C VAL A 222 3.86 3.28 -19.90
N PHE A 223 4.16 2.52 -18.86
CA PHE A 223 5.33 2.80 -18.01
C PHE A 223 6.66 2.59 -18.73
N GLY A 224 6.73 1.59 -19.63
CA GLY A 224 7.91 1.37 -20.48
C GLY A 224 8.18 2.46 -21.50
N SER A 225 7.21 3.32 -21.81
CA SER A 225 7.43 4.50 -22.67
C SER A 225 8.05 5.69 -21.93
N GLU A 226 8.02 5.70 -20.60
CA GLU A 226 8.51 6.79 -19.76
C GLU A 226 9.82 6.45 -19.03
N MET A 227 10.02 5.20 -18.63
CA MET A 227 11.20 4.77 -17.88
C MET A 227 11.70 3.40 -18.33
N ASN A 228 12.93 3.05 -17.98
CA ASN A 228 13.44 1.70 -18.20
C ASN A 228 12.70 0.72 -17.29
N PHE A 229 11.87 -0.14 -17.89
CA PHE A 229 10.92 -1.01 -17.21
C PHE A 229 11.18 -2.48 -17.58
N GLU A 230 12.05 -3.13 -16.82
CA GLU A 230 12.49 -4.51 -17.02
C GLU A 230 11.69 -5.46 -16.10
N THR A 231 10.53 -5.87 -16.54
CA THR A 231 9.56 -6.59 -15.69
C THR A 231 9.47 -8.09 -15.92
N GLN A 232 10.16 -8.60 -16.93
CA GLN A 232 10.17 -10.04 -17.26
C GLN A 232 11.57 -10.62 -17.12
N GLY A 233 11.97 -10.88 -15.89
CA GLY A 233 13.27 -11.43 -15.60
C GLY A 233 13.58 -11.43 -14.11
N ARG A 234 14.84 -11.60 -13.74
CA ARG A 234 15.27 -11.62 -12.35
C ARG A 234 16.61 -10.97 -12.14
N VAL A 235 16.79 -10.34 -11.01
CA VAL A 235 18.11 -9.92 -10.51
C VAL A 235 18.90 -11.18 -10.15
N VAL A 236 20.01 -11.41 -10.83
CA VAL A 236 20.88 -12.57 -10.62
C VAL A 236 21.87 -12.31 -9.50
N SER A 237 22.51 -11.13 -9.54
CA SER A 237 23.45 -10.70 -8.52
C SER A 237 23.54 -9.18 -8.47
N ALA A 238 23.95 -8.67 -7.32
CA ALA A 238 24.31 -7.29 -7.13
C ALA A 238 25.66 -7.22 -6.40
N THR A 239 26.56 -6.39 -6.87
CA THR A 239 27.91 -6.25 -6.32
C THR A 239 28.22 -4.79 -6.05
N ARG A 240 28.64 -4.48 -4.82
CA ARG A 240 29.08 -3.15 -4.42
C ARG A 240 30.50 -2.88 -4.86
N SER A 241 30.76 -1.67 -5.34
CA SER A 241 32.09 -1.11 -5.60
C SER A 241 32.13 0.36 -5.15
N ASP A 242 33.30 1.01 -5.28
CA ASP A 242 33.43 2.44 -5.02
C ASP A 242 32.61 3.29 -6.00
N ALA A 243 32.40 2.80 -7.21
CA ALA A 243 31.59 3.47 -8.25
C ALA A 243 30.07 3.36 -8.01
N GLY A 244 29.63 2.50 -7.11
CA GLY A 244 28.19 2.24 -6.87
C GLY A 244 27.88 0.74 -6.78
N VAL A 245 26.69 0.35 -7.20
CA VAL A 245 26.24 -1.04 -7.26
C VAL A 245 26.11 -1.48 -8.70
N THR A 246 26.84 -2.50 -9.09
CA THR A 246 26.67 -3.19 -10.37
C THR A 246 25.64 -4.30 -10.19
N LEU A 247 24.54 -4.22 -10.93
CA LEU A 247 23.42 -5.15 -10.88
C LEU A 247 23.38 -5.95 -12.18
N ARG A 248 23.39 -7.28 -12.05
CA ARG A 248 23.22 -8.21 -13.16
C ARG A 248 21.81 -8.74 -13.21
N TYR A 249 21.19 -8.63 -14.36
CA TYR A 249 19.80 -9.00 -14.60
C TYR A 249 19.68 -9.99 -15.76
N ALA A 250 18.92 -11.08 -15.56
CA ALA A 250 18.61 -12.05 -16.60
C ALA A 250 17.17 -11.85 -17.07
N ARG A 251 16.99 -11.59 -18.37
CA ARG A 251 15.67 -11.46 -19.02
C ARG A 251 15.02 -12.81 -19.30
N ALA A 252 13.72 -12.80 -19.60
CA ALA A 252 12.96 -14.01 -19.89
C ALA A 252 13.48 -14.78 -21.14
N ASP A 253 14.06 -14.07 -22.10
CA ASP A 253 14.69 -14.66 -23.30
C ASP A 253 16.09 -15.27 -23.05
N GLY A 254 16.56 -15.24 -21.79
CA GLY A 254 17.87 -15.74 -21.39
C GLY A 254 19.02 -14.75 -21.58
N THR A 255 18.78 -13.58 -22.18
CA THR A 255 19.79 -12.54 -22.28
C THR A 255 20.09 -11.94 -20.90
N GLN A 256 21.35 -11.55 -20.70
CA GLN A 256 21.76 -10.87 -19.46
C GLN A 256 22.17 -9.45 -19.76
N SER A 257 21.86 -8.55 -18.82
CA SER A 257 22.36 -7.19 -18.81
C SER A 257 23.03 -6.88 -17.48
N GLU A 258 23.96 -5.93 -17.54
CA GLU A 258 24.67 -5.42 -16.37
C GLU A 258 24.67 -3.90 -16.43
N ASP A 259 24.31 -3.26 -15.32
CA ASP A 259 24.29 -1.80 -15.22
C ASP A 259 24.68 -1.37 -13.79
N THR A 260 25.25 -0.15 -13.67
CA THR A 260 25.74 0.37 -12.40
C THR A 260 24.93 1.56 -11.96
N PHE A 261 24.55 1.57 -10.67
CA PHE A 261 23.70 2.58 -10.03
C PHE A 261 24.35 3.11 -8.76
N ASP A 262 23.96 4.33 -8.35
CA ASP A 262 24.38 4.87 -7.06
C ASP A 262 23.76 4.07 -5.91
N TYR A 263 22.48 3.67 -6.05
CA TYR A 263 21.72 2.90 -5.05
C TYR A 263 20.85 1.81 -5.68
N VAL A 264 20.54 0.80 -4.88
CA VAL A 264 19.50 -0.19 -5.18
C VAL A 264 18.38 -0.05 -4.15
N LEU A 265 17.19 0.30 -4.60
CA LEU A 265 15.97 0.36 -3.79
C LEU A 265 15.28 -1.01 -3.80
N ALA A 266 15.24 -1.68 -2.65
CA ALA A 266 14.46 -2.89 -2.47
C ALA A 266 12.99 -2.53 -2.24
N ALA A 267 12.16 -2.76 -3.26
CA ALA A 267 10.70 -2.58 -3.26
C ALA A 267 9.98 -3.92 -3.49
N ALA A 268 10.55 -5.02 -2.98
CA ALA A 268 10.14 -6.40 -3.23
C ALA A 268 9.08 -6.92 -2.25
N GLY A 269 8.25 -6.04 -1.73
CA GLY A 269 7.17 -6.36 -0.80
C GLY A 269 7.51 -6.02 0.65
N ARG A 270 6.61 -6.43 1.54
CA ARG A 270 6.71 -6.23 2.99
C ARG A 270 6.36 -7.53 3.70
N HIS A 271 6.79 -7.70 4.94
CA HIS A 271 6.41 -8.84 5.77
C HIS A 271 6.05 -8.40 7.19
N PRO A 272 5.16 -9.14 7.87
CA PRO A 272 4.69 -8.83 9.22
C PRO A 272 5.81 -8.75 10.26
N ASN A 273 5.69 -7.80 11.19
CA ASN A 273 6.63 -7.63 12.31
C ASN A 273 6.23 -8.50 13.53
N VAL A 274 6.17 -9.82 13.36
CA VAL A 274 5.75 -10.75 14.43
C VAL A 274 6.87 -11.62 14.99
N ALA A 275 7.99 -11.74 14.26
CA ALA A 275 9.05 -12.70 14.59
C ALA A 275 9.67 -12.50 15.97
N ASN A 276 9.76 -11.27 16.49
CA ASN A 276 10.42 -10.94 17.76
C ASN A 276 9.45 -10.83 18.94
N LEU A 277 8.19 -11.23 18.74
CA LEU A 277 7.16 -11.13 19.78
C LEU A 277 7.19 -12.27 20.80
N GLY A 278 8.07 -13.26 20.66
CA GLY A 278 8.13 -14.39 21.57
C GLY A 278 6.92 -15.32 21.49
N LEU A 279 6.29 -15.43 20.31
CA LEU A 279 5.06 -16.21 20.09
C LEU A 279 5.22 -17.70 20.43
N ALA A 280 6.43 -18.23 20.43
CA ALA A 280 6.71 -19.60 20.86
C ALA A 280 6.40 -19.87 22.36
N HIS A 281 6.20 -18.83 23.18
CA HIS A 281 5.80 -18.92 24.57
C HIS A 281 4.28 -18.85 24.77
N THR A 282 3.52 -18.84 23.69
CA THR A 282 2.06 -18.74 23.70
C THR A 282 1.41 -20.03 23.21
N SER A 283 0.11 -20.16 23.43
CA SER A 283 -0.72 -21.23 22.87
C SER A 283 -1.16 -20.97 21.42
N LEU A 284 -0.71 -19.88 20.80
CA LEU A 284 -1.19 -19.43 19.51
C LEU A 284 -0.70 -20.34 18.36
N GLU A 285 -1.61 -20.73 17.49
CA GLU A 285 -1.26 -21.44 16.26
C GLU A 285 -0.73 -20.46 15.22
N LEU A 286 0.45 -20.75 14.65
CA LEU A 286 1.09 -19.92 13.64
C LEU A 286 0.97 -20.55 12.25
N ASP A 287 0.96 -19.74 11.22
CA ASP A 287 1.07 -20.19 9.83
C ASP A 287 2.53 -20.50 9.43
N ALA A 288 2.74 -20.84 8.15
CA ALA A 288 4.06 -21.16 7.61
C ALA A 288 5.04 -19.94 7.62
N HIS A 289 4.53 -18.73 7.77
CA HIS A 289 5.31 -17.49 7.83
C HIS A 289 5.52 -17.00 9.27
N GLY A 290 5.00 -17.72 10.27
CA GLY A 290 5.09 -17.36 11.68
C GLY A 290 4.06 -16.33 12.12
N VAL A 291 3.04 -16.07 11.32
CA VAL A 291 1.93 -15.17 11.64
C VAL A 291 0.85 -15.94 12.38
N PRO A 292 0.29 -15.42 13.49
CA PRO A 292 -0.80 -16.07 14.19
C PRO A 292 -2.03 -16.26 13.30
N ARG A 293 -2.58 -17.49 13.30
CA ARG A 293 -3.83 -17.80 12.59
C ARG A 293 -5.00 -17.13 13.28
N PHE A 294 -5.72 -16.30 12.56
CA PHE A 294 -6.81 -15.51 13.12
C PHE A 294 -8.08 -15.62 12.27
N ASP A 295 -9.21 -15.32 12.88
CA ASP A 295 -10.50 -15.17 12.21
C ASP A 295 -10.61 -13.77 11.60
N ALA A 296 -10.80 -13.66 10.28
CA ALA A 296 -10.83 -12.39 9.58
C ALA A 296 -12.05 -11.51 9.92
N ALA A 297 -13.13 -12.11 10.46
CA ALA A 297 -14.33 -11.36 10.85
C ALA A 297 -14.21 -10.79 12.27
N THR A 298 -13.59 -11.50 13.19
CA THR A 298 -13.45 -11.08 14.60
C THR A 298 -12.06 -10.53 14.92
N LEU A 299 -11.06 -10.82 14.08
CA LEU A 299 -9.64 -10.54 14.27
C LEU A 299 -9.02 -11.32 15.45
N GLN A 300 -9.76 -12.27 16.05
CA GLN A 300 -9.30 -13.09 17.14
C GLN A 300 -8.39 -14.22 16.66
N VAL A 301 -7.34 -14.49 17.42
CA VAL A 301 -6.41 -15.61 17.16
C VAL A 301 -6.93 -16.87 17.84
N GLY A 302 -7.45 -17.81 17.06
CA GLY A 302 -8.08 -19.02 17.59
C GLY A 302 -9.16 -18.70 18.63
N THR A 303 -9.03 -19.22 19.84
CA THR A 303 -9.89 -18.92 21.00
C THR A 303 -9.17 -18.11 22.07
N ALA A 304 -7.93 -17.73 21.82
CA ALA A 304 -7.10 -16.99 22.77
C ALA A 304 -7.59 -15.54 22.95
N PRO A 305 -7.29 -14.87 24.08
CA PRO A 305 -7.56 -13.45 24.28
C PRO A 305 -6.56 -12.56 23.51
N VAL A 306 -6.25 -12.93 22.28
CA VAL A 306 -5.29 -12.25 21.42
C VAL A 306 -5.95 -11.90 20.10
N PHE A 307 -5.72 -10.67 19.63
CA PHE A 307 -6.28 -10.13 18.40
C PHE A 307 -5.16 -9.61 17.51
N LEU A 308 -5.31 -9.72 16.19
CA LEU A 308 -4.29 -9.33 15.21
C LEU A 308 -4.85 -8.31 14.24
N ALA A 309 -4.20 -7.13 14.08
CA ALA A 309 -4.74 -6.04 13.28
C ALA A 309 -3.67 -5.29 12.47
N GLY A 310 -4.06 -4.80 11.31
CA GLY A 310 -3.24 -4.05 10.36
C GLY A 310 -2.19 -4.93 9.67
N ASP A 311 -1.15 -4.33 9.11
CA ASP A 311 -0.15 -5.05 8.29
C ASP A 311 0.49 -6.27 8.97
N ALA A 312 0.33 -6.41 10.29
CA ALA A 312 0.80 -7.58 11.03
C ALA A 312 0.07 -8.88 10.65
N ASN A 313 -1.12 -8.80 10.03
CA ASN A 313 -1.92 -9.94 9.61
C ASN A 313 -1.70 -10.39 8.15
N ASP A 314 -0.91 -9.63 7.37
CA ASP A 314 -0.54 -9.91 5.98
C ASP A 314 -1.72 -10.03 4.98
N VAL A 315 -2.87 -9.40 5.27
CA VAL A 315 -4.05 -9.49 4.39
C VAL A 315 -4.12 -8.29 3.43
N LEU A 316 -4.32 -7.09 3.96
CA LEU A 316 -4.41 -5.85 3.17
C LEU A 316 -3.62 -4.73 3.88
N PRO A 317 -2.33 -4.55 3.54
CA PRO A 317 -1.45 -3.58 4.20
C PRO A 317 -1.76 -2.14 3.74
N LEU A 318 -2.96 -1.66 4.07
CA LEU A 318 -3.47 -0.33 3.73
C LEU A 318 -3.89 0.42 5.01
N LEU A 319 -3.68 1.73 5.02
CA LEU A 319 -3.93 2.56 6.21
C LEU A 319 -5.38 2.48 6.71
N HIS A 320 -6.35 2.59 5.80
CA HIS A 320 -7.77 2.57 6.17
C HIS A 320 -8.20 1.18 6.68
N GLU A 321 -7.68 0.10 6.08
CA GLU A 321 -7.87 -1.27 6.58
C GLU A 321 -7.28 -1.42 7.99
N ALA A 322 -6.03 -1.00 8.18
CA ALA A 322 -5.39 -1.03 9.49
C ALA A 322 -6.17 -0.24 10.56
N ALA A 323 -6.78 0.89 10.19
CA ALA A 323 -7.61 1.68 11.10
C ALA A 323 -8.93 0.96 11.44
N ASP A 324 -9.59 0.35 10.45
CA ASP A 324 -10.85 -0.39 10.64
C ASP A 324 -10.62 -1.66 11.45
N GLU A 325 -9.60 -2.44 11.11
CA GLU A 325 -9.21 -3.63 11.87
C GLU A 325 -8.78 -3.27 13.31
N GLY A 326 -8.01 -2.20 13.48
CA GLY A 326 -7.64 -1.72 14.80
C GLY A 326 -8.86 -1.42 15.67
N ARG A 327 -9.88 -0.71 15.12
CA ARG A 327 -11.15 -0.45 15.83
C ARG A 327 -11.87 -1.74 16.21
N ALA A 328 -11.97 -2.70 15.28
CA ALA A 328 -12.62 -3.98 15.52
C ALA A 328 -11.88 -4.80 16.59
N ALA A 329 -10.56 -4.95 16.45
CA ALA A 329 -9.72 -5.68 17.39
C ALA A 329 -9.75 -5.06 18.79
N GLY A 330 -9.68 -3.72 18.89
CA GLY A 330 -9.74 -3.01 20.17
C GLY A 330 -11.07 -3.19 20.89
N ARG A 331 -12.20 -3.13 20.14
CA ARG A 331 -13.53 -3.41 20.67
C ARG A 331 -13.66 -4.83 21.16
N ASN A 332 -13.30 -5.81 20.32
CA ASN A 332 -13.38 -7.23 20.67
C ASN A 332 -12.46 -7.61 21.83
N ALA A 333 -11.26 -7.04 21.88
CA ALA A 333 -10.35 -7.23 23.00
C ALA A 333 -10.93 -6.71 24.33
N ALA A 334 -11.60 -5.57 24.31
CA ALA A 334 -12.23 -5.00 25.50
C ALA A 334 -13.43 -5.81 25.99
N ARG A 335 -14.15 -6.47 25.08
CA ARG A 335 -15.36 -7.27 25.37
C ARG A 335 -15.09 -8.75 25.59
N PHE A 336 -13.85 -9.21 25.34
CA PHE A 336 -13.53 -10.63 25.49
C PHE A 336 -14.03 -11.20 26.82
N PRO A 337 -14.68 -12.38 26.83
CA PRO A 337 -14.79 -13.38 25.76
C PRO A 337 -15.95 -13.15 24.74
N GLU A 338 -16.73 -12.10 24.87
CA GLU A 338 -17.82 -11.76 23.95
C GLU A 338 -17.29 -11.00 22.73
N VAL A 339 -16.98 -11.74 21.65
CA VAL A 339 -16.47 -11.15 20.40
C VAL A 339 -17.55 -11.08 19.33
N GLU A 340 -17.56 -10.01 18.54
CA GLU A 340 -18.50 -9.76 17.46
C GLU A 340 -17.78 -9.78 16.10
N ALA A 341 -18.42 -10.38 15.09
CA ALA A 341 -17.96 -10.29 13.72
C ALA A 341 -18.20 -8.88 13.17
N VAL A 342 -17.20 -8.33 12.52
CA VAL A 342 -17.26 -7.01 11.89
C VAL A 342 -17.24 -7.16 10.38
N ALA A 343 -18.24 -6.57 9.70
CA ALA A 343 -18.28 -6.54 8.25
C ALA A 343 -17.13 -5.67 7.72
N ARG A 344 -16.29 -6.24 6.86
CA ARG A 344 -15.26 -5.47 6.13
C ARG A 344 -15.92 -4.56 5.11
N ARG A 345 -15.32 -3.41 4.88
CA ARG A 345 -15.70 -2.51 3.80
C ARG A 345 -15.25 -3.10 2.45
N ALA A 346 -15.83 -2.57 1.36
CA ALA A 346 -15.40 -2.92 0.02
C ALA A 346 -13.89 -2.62 -0.15
N PRO A 347 -13.08 -3.59 -0.61
CA PRO A 347 -11.66 -3.37 -0.83
C PRO A 347 -11.41 -2.23 -1.82
N LEU A 348 -10.47 -1.34 -1.46
CA LEU A 348 -10.05 -0.22 -2.31
C LEU A 348 -8.54 -0.01 -2.15
N ALA A 349 -7.81 -0.12 -3.25
CA ALA A 349 -6.39 0.20 -3.29
C ALA A 349 -6.08 1.15 -4.45
N ILE A 350 -5.23 2.15 -4.20
CA ILE A 350 -4.80 3.14 -5.19
C ILE A 350 -3.28 3.12 -5.27
N VAL A 351 -2.76 3.18 -6.50
CA VAL A 351 -1.34 3.46 -6.78
C VAL A 351 -1.26 4.84 -7.42
N PHE A 352 -0.48 5.71 -6.83
CA PHE A 352 -0.32 7.10 -7.26
C PHE A 352 0.78 7.25 -8.33
N SER A 353 0.78 6.33 -9.30
CA SER A 353 1.50 6.49 -10.56
C SER A 353 0.74 7.41 -11.52
N ASP A 354 1.30 7.71 -12.69
CA ASP A 354 0.60 8.42 -13.75
C ASP A 354 0.79 7.64 -15.08
N PRO A 355 -0.26 7.00 -15.64
CA PRO A 355 -1.63 6.95 -15.10
C PRO A 355 -1.74 6.21 -13.76
N GLN A 356 -2.72 6.62 -12.94
CA GLN A 356 -2.99 6.00 -11.65
C GLN A 356 -3.60 4.59 -11.82
N ILE A 357 -3.41 3.74 -10.80
CA ILE A 357 -4.07 2.43 -10.73
C ILE A 357 -5.07 2.43 -9.58
N ALA A 358 -6.29 1.91 -9.83
CA ALA A 358 -7.26 1.60 -8.78
C ALA A 358 -7.67 0.13 -8.86
N MET A 359 -7.73 -0.51 -7.70
CA MET A 359 -8.29 -1.85 -7.51
C MET A 359 -9.48 -1.74 -6.58
N VAL A 360 -10.62 -2.27 -6.99
CA VAL A 360 -11.87 -2.16 -6.22
C VAL A 360 -12.60 -3.49 -6.19
N GLY A 361 -13.08 -3.87 -5.01
CA GLY A 361 -13.84 -5.12 -4.84
C GLY A 361 -13.01 -6.35 -5.23
N LYS A 362 -13.61 -7.28 -5.97
CA LYS A 362 -12.91 -8.46 -6.46
C LYS A 362 -11.98 -8.11 -7.61
N SER A 363 -10.74 -8.61 -7.54
CA SER A 363 -9.79 -8.58 -8.63
C SER A 363 -10.15 -9.61 -9.71
N HIS A 364 -9.64 -9.44 -10.93
CA HIS A 364 -9.83 -10.40 -12.02
C HIS A 364 -9.45 -11.84 -11.62
N ARG A 365 -8.38 -12.00 -10.85
CA ARG A 365 -7.88 -13.30 -10.36
C ARG A 365 -8.86 -14.03 -9.43
N GLU A 366 -9.70 -13.28 -8.70
CA GLU A 366 -10.66 -13.83 -7.74
C GLU A 366 -12.00 -14.20 -8.38
N LEU A 367 -12.17 -13.91 -9.66
CA LEU A 367 -13.39 -14.20 -10.40
C LEU A 367 -13.30 -15.58 -11.07
N VAL A 368 -14.44 -16.26 -11.12
CA VAL A 368 -14.56 -17.57 -11.79
C VAL A 368 -14.88 -17.34 -13.26
N ASP A 369 -14.11 -17.93 -14.17
CA ASP A 369 -14.32 -17.83 -15.59
C ASP A 369 -15.77 -18.21 -15.98
N GLY A 370 -16.38 -17.38 -16.82
CA GLY A 370 -17.76 -17.56 -17.27
C GLY A 370 -18.83 -17.06 -16.29
N SER A 371 -18.52 -16.78 -15.02
CA SER A 371 -19.48 -16.25 -14.04
C SER A 371 -19.70 -14.75 -14.13
N PHE A 372 -18.88 -14.03 -14.89
CA PHE A 372 -18.91 -12.56 -15.00
C PHE A 372 -18.76 -12.09 -16.45
N VAL A 373 -19.06 -10.81 -16.65
CA VAL A 373 -18.69 -10.06 -17.86
C VAL A 373 -17.68 -8.97 -17.50
N THR A 374 -16.84 -8.63 -18.45
CA THR A 374 -15.89 -7.52 -18.35
C THR A 374 -16.33 -6.39 -19.24
N GLY A 375 -16.80 -5.28 -18.66
CA GLY A 375 -16.99 -4.05 -19.41
C GLY A 375 -15.69 -3.25 -19.45
N ALA A 376 -15.34 -2.74 -20.62
CA ALA A 376 -14.06 -2.10 -20.86
C ALA A 376 -14.20 -0.66 -21.35
N VAL A 377 -13.19 0.17 -21.03
CA VAL A 377 -12.98 1.49 -21.64
C VAL A 377 -11.51 1.68 -21.94
N SER A 378 -11.22 2.29 -23.10
CA SER A 378 -9.89 2.83 -23.41
C SER A 378 -9.91 4.34 -23.21
N PHE A 379 -8.86 4.87 -22.55
CA PHE A 379 -8.71 6.30 -22.40
C PHE A 379 -8.11 7.00 -23.63
N ALA A 380 -7.61 6.26 -24.60
CA ALA A 380 -6.99 6.81 -25.82
C ALA A 380 -7.87 7.87 -26.51
N ASP A 381 -9.18 7.60 -26.57
CA ASP A 381 -10.16 8.49 -27.21
C ASP A 381 -11.23 9.04 -26.25
N GLN A 382 -11.06 8.87 -24.94
CA GLN A 382 -11.96 9.48 -23.96
C GLN A 382 -11.80 11.01 -23.99
N GLY A 383 -12.90 11.75 -24.15
CA GLY A 383 -12.88 13.18 -24.47
C GLY A 383 -12.09 14.04 -23.46
N ARG A 384 -12.41 13.94 -22.15
CA ARG A 384 -11.72 14.74 -21.13
C ARG A 384 -10.24 14.36 -20.99
N SER A 385 -9.92 13.06 -21.09
CA SER A 385 -8.53 12.57 -21.03
C SER A 385 -7.69 13.15 -22.17
N ARG A 386 -8.26 13.22 -23.38
CA ARG A 386 -7.60 13.87 -24.53
C ARG A 386 -7.38 15.37 -24.32
N VAL A 387 -8.39 16.08 -23.78
CA VAL A 387 -8.27 17.51 -23.46
C VAL A 387 -7.10 17.76 -22.51
N MET A 388 -6.88 16.86 -21.55
CA MET A 388 -5.81 16.95 -20.56
C MET A 388 -4.47 16.38 -21.04
N LEU A 389 -4.40 15.76 -22.23
CA LEU A 389 -3.26 14.97 -22.70
C LEU A 389 -2.87 13.83 -21.72
N LYS A 390 -3.82 13.34 -20.94
CA LYS A 390 -3.71 12.20 -20.03
C LYS A 390 -4.47 10.97 -20.56
N ASN A 391 -4.48 10.81 -21.87
CA ASN A 391 -5.29 9.81 -22.58
C ASN A 391 -4.54 8.46 -22.72
N HIS A 392 -4.05 7.93 -21.62
CA HIS A 392 -3.36 6.63 -21.54
C HIS A 392 -4.07 5.71 -20.57
N GLY A 393 -4.00 4.41 -20.86
CA GLY A 393 -4.53 3.36 -20.01
C GLY A 393 -5.92 2.86 -20.42
N ILE A 394 -6.40 1.89 -19.66
CA ILE A 394 -7.69 1.21 -19.83
C ILE A 394 -8.32 0.95 -18.45
N GLY A 395 -9.66 0.83 -18.42
CA GLY A 395 -10.40 0.46 -17.23
C GLY A 395 -11.30 -0.75 -17.52
N HIS A 396 -11.31 -1.69 -16.58
CA HIS A 396 -12.21 -2.85 -16.62
C HIS A 396 -13.12 -2.84 -15.39
N VAL A 397 -14.41 -3.07 -15.63
CA VAL A 397 -15.42 -3.31 -14.60
C VAL A 397 -15.92 -4.75 -14.71
N TYR A 398 -16.07 -5.42 -13.58
CA TYR A 398 -16.51 -6.81 -13.52
C TYR A 398 -17.92 -6.87 -12.97
N VAL A 399 -18.82 -7.52 -13.71
CA VAL A 399 -20.24 -7.63 -13.37
C VAL A 399 -20.65 -9.10 -13.35
N ASP A 400 -21.20 -9.55 -12.24
CA ASP A 400 -21.70 -10.91 -12.08
C ASP A 400 -22.88 -11.18 -13.04
N ARG A 401 -22.82 -12.27 -13.79
CA ARG A 401 -23.79 -12.58 -14.83
C ARG A 401 -25.18 -12.89 -14.29
N ALA A 402 -25.24 -13.59 -13.17
CA ALA A 402 -26.51 -14.07 -12.64
C ALA A 402 -27.30 -12.95 -11.95
N THR A 403 -26.59 -12.09 -11.22
CA THR A 403 -27.20 -11.05 -10.38
C THR A 403 -27.15 -9.66 -11.01
N ARG A 404 -26.39 -9.48 -12.10
CA ARG A 404 -26.06 -8.20 -12.73
C ARG A 404 -25.38 -7.19 -11.77
N ARG A 405 -24.89 -7.66 -10.61
CA ARG A 405 -24.22 -6.81 -9.62
C ARG A 405 -22.80 -6.50 -10.07
N PHE A 406 -22.41 -5.24 -9.87
CA PHE A 406 -21.02 -4.83 -9.95
C PHE A 406 -20.24 -5.44 -8.79
N VAL A 407 -19.18 -6.21 -9.10
CA VAL A 407 -18.44 -6.97 -8.09
C VAL A 407 -16.99 -6.51 -7.93
N GLY A 408 -16.45 -5.78 -8.90
CA GLY A 408 -15.08 -5.29 -8.82
C GLY A 408 -14.61 -4.56 -10.06
N ALA A 409 -13.43 -3.97 -9.99
CA ALA A 409 -12.79 -3.27 -11.09
C ALA A 409 -11.27 -3.24 -10.93
N GLU A 410 -10.57 -3.27 -12.06
CA GLU A 410 -9.18 -2.91 -12.19
C GLU A 410 -9.06 -1.75 -13.17
N TRP A 411 -8.36 -0.69 -12.78
CA TRP A 411 -8.36 0.57 -13.51
C TRP A 411 -6.94 1.11 -13.62
N LEU A 412 -6.50 1.39 -14.83
CA LEU A 412 -5.27 2.10 -15.13
C LEU A 412 -5.64 3.32 -15.95
N GLY A 413 -5.63 4.51 -15.36
CA GLY A 413 -6.09 5.69 -16.07
C GLY A 413 -6.05 6.98 -15.25
N PRO A 414 -6.41 8.11 -15.86
CA PRO A 414 -6.45 9.39 -15.16
C PRO A 414 -7.54 9.40 -14.08
N ALA A 415 -7.27 10.13 -12.99
CA ALA A 415 -8.20 10.30 -11.86
C ALA A 415 -8.69 8.99 -11.22
N ALA A 416 -7.90 7.90 -11.32
CA ALA A 416 -8.31 6.60 -10.79
C ALA A 416 -8.53 6.62 -9.27
N GLU A 417 -7.87 7.50 -8.52
CA GLU A 417 -8.13 7.70 -7.10
C GLU A 417 -9.58 8.16 -6.82
N HIS A 418 -10.16 9.01 -7.66
CA HIS A 418 -11.54 9.49 -7.51
C HIS A 418 -12.55 8.47 -8.03
N ILE A 419 -12.31 7.91 -9.21
CA ILE A 419 -13.15 6.86 -9.81
C ILE A 419 -13.19 5.62 -8.90
N GLY A 420 -12.06 5.24 -8.30
CA GLY A 420 -11.96 4.14 -7.36
C GLY A 420 -12.89 4.29 -6.16
N HIS A 421 -13.06 5.52 -5.62
CA HIS A 421 -14.01 5.76 -4.52
C HIS A 421 -15.47 5.55 -4.95
N LEU A 422 -15.86 6.05 -6.14
CA LEU A 422 -17.21 5.82 -6.67
C LEU A 422 -17.50 4.33 -6.85
N LEU A 423 -16.52 3.61 -7.37
CA LEU A 423 -16.61 2.17 -7.58
C LEU A 423 -16.66 1.39 -6.25
N ALA A 424 -15.86 1.77 -5.25
CA ALA A 424 -15.87 1.15 -3.93
C ALA A 424 -17.22 1.35 -3.22
N TRP A 425 -17.81 2.55 -3.33
CA TRP A 425 -19.16 2.80 -2.80
C TRP A 425 -20.22 1.97 -3.53
N SER A 426 -20.08 1.79 -4.84
CA SER A 426 -20.99 0.95 -5.62
C SER A 426 -20.93 -0.52 -5.20
N VAL A 427 -19.73 -1.07 -4.98
CA VAL A 427 -19.56 -2.43 -4.41
C VAL A 427 -20.15 -2.51 -3.02
N GLN A 428 -19.85 -1.53 -2.14
CA GLN A 428 -20.33 -1.50 -0.75
C GLN A 428 -21.85 -1.50 -0.66
N MET A 429 -22.53 -0.79 -1.59
CA MET A 429 -23.98 -0.72 -1.68
C MET A 429 -24.60 -1.87 -2.46
N GLY A 430 -23.81 -2.75 -3.07
CA GLY A 430 -24.27 -3.89 -3.86
C GLY A 430 -25.04 -3.51 -5.12
N LEU A 431 -24.66 -2.37 -5.74
CA LEU A 431 -25.37 -1.85 -6.91
C LEU A 431 -25.24 -2.78 -8.11
N SER A 432 -26.31 -2.88 -8.91
CA SER A 432 -26.28 -3.49 -10.22
C SER A 432 -25.68 -2.54 -11.27
N VAL A 433 -25.29 -3.08 -12.42
CA VAL A 433 -24.83 -2.28 -13.57
C VAL A 433 -25.94 -1.29 -14.01
N ASP A 434 -27.20 -1.69 -13.89
CA ASP A 434 -28.34 -0.88 -14.27
C ASP A 434 -28.54 0.29 -13.27
N ASP A 435 -28.40 0.04 -11.96
CA ASP A 435 -28.42 1.08 -10.93
C ASP A 435 -27.32 2.11 -11.18
N MET A 436 -26.11 1.66 -11.47
CA MET A 436 -24.96 2.55 -11.73
C MET A 436 -25.17 3.37 -13.02
N LEU A 437 -25.78 2.81 -14.08
CA LEU A 437 -26.08 3.53 -15.30
C LEU A 437 -27.20 4.56 -15.14
N ALA A 438 -28.09 4.39 -14.15
CA ALA A 438 -29.12 5.35 -13.80
C ALA A 438 -28.58 6.57 -13.02
N MET A 439 -27.34 6.52 -12.52
CA MET A 439 -26.71 7.65 -11.82
C MET A 439 -26.32 8.78 -12.80
N PRO A 440 -26.29 10.04 -12.34
CA PRO A 440 -25.92 11.16 -13.20
C PRO A 440 -24.43 11.12 -13.55
N PHE A 441 -24.12 11.38 -14.82
CA PHE A 441 -22.76 11.63 -15.33
C PHE A 441 -22.70 13.02 -15.92
N TYR A 442 -21.80 13.85 -15.40
CA TYR A 442 -21.56 15.19 -15.93
C TYR A 442 -20.76 15.10 -17.25
N HIS A 443 -20.73 16.20 -18.01
CA HIS A 443 -19.93 16.32 -19.24
C HIS A 443 -19.23 17.70 -19.27
N PRO A 444 -17.93 17.79 -19.66
CA PRO A 444 -17.01 16.70 -19.99
C PRO A 444 -16.15 16.31 -18.76
N VAL A 445 -16.18 15.04 -18.39
CA VAL A 445 -15.42 14.50 -17.24
C VAL A 445 -14.80 13.13 -17.58
N VAL A 446 -13.83 12.69 -16.77
CA VAL A 446 -13.17 11.38 -16.95
C VAL A 446 -14.14 10.23 -16.61
N GLU A 447 -15.06 10.46 -15.69
CA GLU A 447 -16.08 9.50 -15.24
C GLU A 447 -17.01 9.01 -16.36
N GLU A 448 -17.09 9.72 -17.48
CA GLU A 448 -17.79 9.21 -18.68
C GLU A 448 -17.13 7.95 -19.22
N GLY A 449 -15.85 7.73 -18.93
CA GLY A 449 -15.16 6.48 -19.20
C GLY A 449 -15.74 5.33 -18.41
N LEU A 450 -16.10 5.55 -17.13
CA LEU A 450 -16.80 4.55 -16.33
C LEU A 450 -18.17 4.22 -16.95
N ARG A 451 -18.94 5.24 -17.34
CA ARG A 451 -20.22 5.02 -18.03
C ARG A 451 -20.05 4.18 -19.29
N THR A 452 -18.98 4.37 -20.05
CA THR A 452 -18.66 3.59 -21.25
C THR A 452 -18.41 2.11 -20.89
N ALA A 453 -17.59 1.84 -19.88
CA ALA A 453 -17.31 0.48 -19.42
C ALA A 453 -18.59 -0.22 -18.89
N LEU A 454 -19.46 0.50 -18.15
CA LEU A 454 -20.72 -0.03 -17.66
C LEU A 454 -21.70 -0.36 -18.80
N ARG A 455 -21.77 0.47 -19.85
CA ARG A 455 -22.59 0.19 -21.06
C ARG A 455 -22.09 -1.02 -21.81
N ASP A 456 -20.77 -1.18 -21.92
CA ASP A 456 -20.17 -2.36 -22.54
C ASP A 456 -20.54 -3.63 -21.76
N ALA A 457 -20.41 -3.63 -20.42
CA ALA A 457 -20.83 -4.75 -19.57
C ALA A 457 -22.34 -5.06 -19.74
N ALA A 458 -23.21 -4.04 -19.70
CA ALA A 458 -24.64 -4.20 -19.86
C ALA A 458 -25.02 -4.80 -21.23
N SER A 459 -24.35 -4.35 -22.29
CA SER A 459 -24.53 -4.92 -23.65
C SER A 459 -24.19 -6.40 -23.69
N GLN A 460 -23.06 -6.81 -23.11
CA GLN A 460 -22.64 -8.21 -23.06
C GLN A 460 -23.61 -9.10 -22.28
N LEU A 461 -24.24 -8.57 -21.21
CA LEU A 461 -25.26 -9.27 -20.43
C LEU A 461 -26.56 -9.48 -21.25
N ASN A 462 -26.91 -8.52 -22.09
CA ASN A 462 -28.15 -8.55 -22.87
C ASN A 462 -28.05 -9.40 -24.13
N HIS A 463 -26.87 -9.64 -24.71
CA HIS A 463 -26.67 -10.42 -25.93
C HIS A 463 -26.59 -11.93 -25.72
N GLN A 464 -26.70 -12.42 -24.49
CA GLN A 464 -26.60 -13.84 -24.14
C GLN A 464 -27.88 -14.41 -23.51
N GLY A 465 -29.00 -13.62 -23.51
CA GLY A 465 -30.33 -14.01 -23.04
C GLY A 465 -31.23 -14.61 -24.13
#